data_757e6f488a041c050d3af006288ed393
#
_entry.id   757e6f488a041c050d3af006288ed393
#
_cell.length_a   1.000
_cell.length_b   1.000
_cell.length_c   1.000
_cell.angle_alpha   90.00
_cell.angle_beta   90.00
_cell.angle_gamma   90.00
#
_symmetry.space_group_name_H-M   'P 1'
#
loop_
_entity.id
_entity.type
_entity.pdbx_description
1 polymer ?
#
loop_
_entity_poly.entity_id
_entity_poly.type
_entity_poly.pdbx_seq_one_letter_code
_entity_poly.pdbx_strand_id
1 'polypeptide(L)'
;MTPTSTLGEVRPEHDREPGSDLVLVHYVRAFALPIVDLWERITDADKLPDWFGIMTGDPHGGTVQIHSDDECRHETATVVIDHCTAPHALAVTIDGGVLEARLDQVGVVTTIEVTRRHLHPAEVAEVGPRWQYYLDRLEASIARVPLPTWADYPELASEYR
;
A
#
# COMPACT_ATOMS: atom_id res chain seq x y z
N MET A 1 12.23 -19.81 -13.10
CA MET A 1 11.76 -18.43 -13.30
C MET A 1 11.88 -17.68 -12.00
N THR A 2 12.61 -16.61 -12.00
CA THR A 2 12.66 -15.75 -10.83
C THR A 2 11.30 -15.07 -10.72
N PRO A 3 10.56 -15.25 -9.61
CA PRO A 3 9.32 -14.52 -9.47
C PRO A 3 9.61 -13.03 -9.54
N THR A 4 8.74 -12.28 -10.19
CA THR A 4 8.81 -10.83 -10.14
C THR A 4 8.89 -10.46 -8.67
N SER A 5 9.92 -9.72 -8.29
CA SER A 5 10.11 -9.37 -6.90
C SER A 5 8.89 -8.64 -6.38
N THR A 6 8.29 -9.18 -5.32
CA THR A 6 7.21 -8.50 -4.60
C THR A 6 7.76 -7.51 -3.59
N LEU A 7 9.08 -7.49 -3.42
CA LEU A 7 9.77 -6.56 -2.56
C LEU A 7 9.62 -5.13 -3.07
N GLY A 8 9.42 -4.20 -2.14
CA GLY A 8 9.49 -2.79 -2.46
C GLY A 8 10.94 -2.36 -2.70
N GLU A 9 11.11 -1.33 -3.49
CA GLU A 9 12.40 -0.73 -3.76
C GLU A 9 12.58 0.51 -2.91
N VAL A 10 13.66 0.58 -2.15
CA VAL A 10 14.00 1.75 -1.34
C VAL A 10 14.74 2.75 -2.22
N ARG A 11 14.25 3.98 -2.27
CA ARG A 11 14.82 5.06 -3.08
C ARG A 11 14.98 6.33 -2.28
N PRO A 12 16.02 7.15 -2.55
CA PRO A 12 16.11 8.49 -1.96
C PRO A 12 14.97 9.39 -2.47
N GLU A 13 14.51 10.31 -1.63
CA GLU A 13 13.55 11.34 -2.05
C GLU A 13 14.32 12.56 -2.56
N HIS A 14 14.50 12.67 -3.88
CA HIS A 14 15.32 13.72 -4.49
C HIS A 14 14.62 15.07 -4.60
N ASP A 15 13.32 15.10 -4.52
CA ASP A 15 12.50 16.30 -4.66
C ASP A 15 12.26 17.02 -3.33
N ARG A 16 12.99 16.64 -2.29
CA ARG A 16 12.95 17.30 -0.99
C ARG A 16 14.17 18.21 -0.80
N GLU A 17 14.18 18.92 0.32
CA GLU A 17 15.24 19.87 0.64
C GLU A 17 16.64 19.25 0.52
N PRO A 18 17.62 20.01 -0.01
CA PRO A 18 19.00 19.54 -0.07
C PRO A 18 19.51 19.10 1.31
N GLY A 19 20.13 17.95 1.36
CA GLY A 19 20.62 17.37 2.61
C GLY A 19 19.63 16.52 3.37
N SER A 20 18.40 16.39 2.85
CA SER A 20 17.43 15.45 3.41
C SER A 20 17.89 14.02 3.18
N ASP A 21 17.85 13.19 4.23
CA ASP A 21 18.16 11.75 4.15
C ASP A 21 16.91 10.90 4.05
N LEU A 22 15.75 11.53 3.87
CA LEU A 22 14.47 10.79 3.74
C LEU A 22 14.45 9.91 2.50
N VAL A 23 13.80 8.78 2.64
CA VAL A 23 13.66 7.78 1.57
C VAL A 23 12.19 7.42 1.39
N LEU A 24 11.92 6.74 0.29
CA LEU A 24 10.61 6.15 0.01
C LEU A 24 10.76 4.67 -0.28
N VAL A 25 9.67 3.93 -0.14
CA VAL A 25 9.59 2.55 -0.61
C VAL A 25 8.54 2.50 -1.72
N HIS A 26 8.91 1.92 -2.85
CA HIS A 26 8.08 1.85 -4.05
C HIS A 26 7.79 0.41 -4.41
N TYR A 27 6.51 0.09 -4.60
CA TYR A 27 6.02 -1.23 -4.97
C TYR A 27 5.31 -1.17 -6.31
N VAL A 28 5.44 -2.22 -7.11
CA VAL A 28 4.72 -2.37 -8.37
C VAL A 28 4.03 -3.73 -8.39
N ARG A 29 2.74 -3.75 -8.70
CA ARG A 29 1.98 -4.99 -8.84
C ARG A 29 1.11 -4.90 -10.09
N ALA A 30 0.91 -6.02 -10.77
CA ALA A 30 0.09 -6.09 -11.97
C ALA A 30 -1.01 -7.14 -11.79
N PHE A 31 -2.21 -6.82 -12.25
CA PHE A 31 -3.38 -7.67 -12.11
C PHE A 31 -4.15 -7.74 -13.42
N ALA A 32 -4.69 -8.93 -13.74
CA ALA A 32 -5.57 -9.12 -14.88
C ALA A 32 -7.00 -8.69 -14.52
N LEU A 33 -7.16 -7.41 -14.17
CA LEU A 33 -8.42 -6.79 -13.77
C LEU A 33 -8.58 -5.44 -14.46
N PRO A 34 -9.83 -5.04 -14.78
CA PRO A 34 -10.09 -3.66 -15.18
C PRO A 34 -9.69 -2.68 -14.09
N ILE A 35 -9.24 -1.49 -14.50
CA ILE A 35 -8.77 -0.47 -13.55
C ILE A 35 -9.85 -0.08 -12.52
N VAL A 36 -11.11 -0.02 -12.94
CA VAL A 36 -12.23 0.30 -12.04
C VAL A 36 -12.37 -0.75 -10.95
N ASP A 37 -12.22 -2.03 -11.29
CA ASP A 37 -12.34 -3.12 -10.33
C ASP A 37 -11.20 -3.09 -9.30
N LEU A 38 -9.97 -2.82 -9.75
CA LEU A 38 -8.84 -2.69 -8.82
C LEU A 38 -9.00 -1.45 -7.94
N TRP A 39 -9.47 -0.34 -8.50
CA TRP A 39 -9.74 0.88 -7.74
C TRP A 39 -10.75 0.63 -6.63
N GLU A 40 -11.82 -0.10 -6.91
CA GLU A 40 -12.81 -0.48 -5.90
C GLU A 40 -12.20 -1.30 -4.77
N ARG A 41 -11.27 -2.21 -5.09
CA ARG A 41 -10.61 -3.04 -4.07
C ARG A 41 -9.83 -2.21 -3.05
N ILE A 42 -9.30 -1.07 -3.45
CA ILE A 42 -8.47 -0.24 -2.58
C ILE A 42 -9.21 0.95 -1.97
N THR A 43 -10.44 1.23 -2.41
CA THR A 43 -11.18 2.42 -1.94
C THR A 43 -12.56 2.12 -1.38
N ASP A 44 -13.19 1.01 -1.76
CA ASP A 44 -14.56 0.70 -1.35
C ASP A 44 -14.59 0.09 0.05
N ALA A 45 -15.45 0.64 0.91
CA ALA A 45 -15.62 0.14 2.28
C ALA A 45 -16.03 -1.34 2.33
N ASP A 46 -16.72 -1.84 1.29
CA ASP A 46 -17.12 -3.24 1.23
C ASP A 46 -15.98 -4.17 0.79
N LYS A 47 -14.93 -3.63 0.19
CA LYS A 47 -13.79 -4.39 -0.33
C LYS A 47 -12.55 -4.33 0.56
N LEU A 48 -12.32 -3.21 1.22
CA LEU A 48 -11.17 -3.04 2.10
C LEU A 48 -11.01 -4.11 3.18
N PRO A 49 -12.09 -4.64 3.78
CA PRO A 49 -11.94 -5.71 4.78
C PRO A 49 -11.32 -6.99 4.25
N ASP A 50 -11.35 -7.22 2.95
CA ASP A 50 -10.78 -8.44 2.35
C ASP A 50 -9.25 -8.49 2.48
N TRP A 51 -8.60 -7.34 2.62
CA TRP A 51 -7.13 -7.31 2.63
C TRP A 51 -6.51 -6.31 3.61
N PHE A 52 -7.21 -5.24 4.00
CA PHE A 52 -6.61 -4.18 4.82
C PHE A 52 -7.35 -3.92 6.13
N GLY A 53 -8.63 -3.56 6.09
CA GLY A 53 -9.36 -3.25 7.31
C GLY A 53 -10.75 -2.69 7.06
N ILE A 54 -11.43 -2.39 8.17
CA ILE A 54 -12.80 -1.88 8.15
C ILE A 54 -12.77 -0.36 8.18
N MET A 55 -13.29 0.27 7.13
CA MET A 55 -13.37 1.71 7.02
C MET A 55 -14.68 2.23 7.62
N THR A 56 -14.56 3.26 8.44
CA THR A 56 -15.71 4.03 8.96
C THR A 56 -15.51 5.51 8.64
N GLY A 57 -16.62 6.24 8.56
CA GLY A 57 -16.60 7.64 8.16
C GLY A 57 -16.95 7.81 6.69
N ASP A 58 -17.08 9.08 6.29
CA ASP A 58 -17.42 9.45 4.92
C ASP A 58 -16.16 9.91 4.18
N PRO A 59 -15.71 9.17 3.14
CA PRO A 59 -14.54 9.59 2.36
C PRO A 59 -14.67 10.98 1.74
N HIS A 60 -15.88 11.41 1.44
CA HIS A 60 -16.13 12.77 0.90
C HIS A 60 -15.80 13.87 1.92
N GLY A 61 -15.77 13.52 3.20
CA GLY A 61 -15.35 14.45 4.25
C GLY A 61 -13.83 14.62 4.35
N GLY A 62 -13.07 13.85 3.60
CA GLY A 62 -11.60 13.95 3.54
C GLY A 62 -10.87 13.17 4.64
N THR A 63 -11.56 12.59 5.59
CA THR A 63 -10.93 11.82 6.67
C THR A 63 -11.80 10.62 7.01
N VAL A 64 -11.16 9.45 7.11
CA VAL A 64 -11.83 8.21 7.52
C VAL A 64 -11.00 7.52 8.58
N GLN A 65 -11.61 6.55 9.27
CA GLN A 65 -10.91 5.65 10.18
C GLN A 65 -10.87 4.27 9.54
N ILE A 66 -9.74 3.58 9.66
CA ILE A 66 -9.63 2.19 9.20
C ILE A 66 -9.12 1.35 10.37
N HIS A 67 -9.94 0.41 10.79
CA HIS A 67 -9.59 -0.54 11.84
C HIS A 67 -9.04 -1.80 11.19
N SER A 68 -7.77 -2.11 11.45
CA SER A 68 -7.11 -3.33 11.02
C SER A 68 -7.04 -4.30 12.18
N ASP A 69 -7.45 -5.54 11.93
CA ASP A 69 -7.39 -6.62 12.90
C ASP A 69 -6.87 -7.87 12.20
N ASP A 70 -5.56 -7.90 12.04
CA ASP A 70 -4.84 -8.97 11.36
C ASP A 70 -3.58 -9.34 12.16
N GLU A 71 -2.77 -10.24 11.64
CA GLU A 71 -1.58 -10.70 12.34
C GLU A 71 -0.51 -9.61 12.49
N CYS A 72 -0.54 -8.59 11.64
CA CYS A 72 0.44 -7.51 11.65
C CYS A 72 0.06 -6.39 12.61
N ARG A 73 -1.23 -6.03 12.67
CA ARG A 73 -1.68 -4.89 13.47
C ARG A 73 -3.11 -5.05 13.96
N HIS A 74 -3.36 -4.52 15.16
CA HIS A 74 -4.66 -4.50 15.83
C HIS A 74 -4.92 -3.07 16.29
N GLU A 75 -5.21 -2.18 15.34
CA GLU A 75 -5.39 -0.76 15.68
C GLU A 75 -6.27 -0.05 14.65
N THR A 76 -6.74 1.12 15.06
CA THR A 76 -7.49 2.01 14.18
C THR A 76 -6.59 3.15 13.74
N ALA A 77 -6.42 3.31 12.44
CA ALA A 77 -5.65 4.40 11.87
C ALA A 77 -6.58 5.48 11.36
N THR A 78 -6.20 6.74 11.59
CA THR A 78 -6.85 7.87 10.94
C THR A 78 -6.19 8.06 9.57
N VAL A 79 -7.02 8.10 8.53
CA VAL A 79 -6.57 8.25 7.15
C VAL A 79 -7.10 9.57 6.62
N VAL A 80 -6.20 10.49 6.27
CA VAL A 80 -6.56 11.76 5.64
C VAL A 80 -6.38 11.59 4.14
N ILE A 81 -7.45 11.87 3.39
CA ILE A 81 -7.41 11.77 1.92
C ILE A 81 -6.93 13.11 1.39
N ASP A 82 -5.67 13.16 0.96
CA ASP A 82 -5.02 14.38 0.49
C ASP A 82 -5.34 14.67 -0.98
N HIS A 83 -5.48 13.61 -1.77
CA HIS A 83 -5.78 13.73 -3.20
C HIS A 83 -6.45 12.45 -3.68
N CYS A 84 -7.48 12.60 -4.52
CA CYS A 84 -8.17 11.46 -5.10
C CYS A 84 -8.65 11.80 -6.51
N THR A 85 -8.13 11.10 -7.50
CA THR A 85 -8.53 11.19 -8.90
C THR A 85 -8.86 9.79 -9.38
N ALA A 86 -10.12 9.39 -9.17
CA ALA A 86 -10.59 8.05 -9.54
C ALA A 86 -10.57 7.86 -11.07
N PRO A 87 -10.19 6.71 -11.58
CA PRO A 87 -9.64 5.55 -10.88
C PRO A 87 -8.10 5.47 -10.95
N HIS A 88 -7.41 6.60 -11.09
CA HIS A 88 -5.99 6.65 -11.45
C HIS A 88 -5.04 7.02 -10.31
N ALA A 89 -5.47 7.84 -9.36
CA ALA A 89 -4.52 8.35 -8.36
C ALA A 89 -5.19 8.58 -7.00
N LEU A 90 -4.48 8.19 -5.95
CA LEU A 90 -4.88 8.39 -4.57
C LEU A 90 -3.65 8.74 -3.74
N ALA A 91 -3.75 9.77 -2.92
CA ALA A 91 -2.72 10.08 -1.93
C ALA A 91 -3.39 10.27 -0.58
N VAL A 92 -2.88 9.58 0.42
CA VAL A 92 -3.40 9.65 1.79
C VAL A 92 -2.27 9.84 2.79
N THR A 93 -2.61 10.42 3.94
CA THR A 93 -1.73 10.44 5.09
C THR A 93 -2.22 9.39 6.07
N ILE A 94 -1.36 8.44 6.39
CA ILE A 94 -1.63 7.33 7.29
C ILE A 94 -0.36 7.00 8.09
N ASP A 95 -0.49 6.71 9.37
CA ASP A 95 0.62 6.32 10.24
C ASP A 95 1.77 7.36 10.24
N GLY A 96 1.42 8.64 10.16
CA GLY A 96 2.39 9.72 10.18
C GLY A 96 3.16 9.93 8.87
N GLY A 97 2.75 9.29 7.79
CA GLY A 97 3.43 9.46 6.52
C GLY A 97 2.49 9.37 5.33
N VAL A 98 3.02 9.64 4.16
CA VAL A 98 2.24 9.71 2.92
C VAL A 98 2.30 8.37 2.20
N LEU A 99 1.13 7.88 1.79
CA LEU A 99 0.96 6.70 0.96
C LEU A 99 0.27 7.12 -0.33
N GLU A 100 0.89 6.82 -1.46
CA GLU A 100 0.35 7.15 -2.77
C GLU A 100 0.10 5.87 -3.57
N ALA A 101 -0.98 5.86 -4.34
CA ALA A 101 -1.29 4.78 -5.26
C ALA A 101 -1.59 5.38 -6.63
N ARG A 102 -1.02 4.78 -7.67
CA ARG A 102 -1.29 5.15 -9.06
C ARG A 102 -1.63 3.89 -9.85
N LEU A 103 -2.73 3.97 -10.61
CA LEU A 103 -3.23 2.85 -11.40
C LEU A 103 -3.27 3.24 -12.87
N ASP A 104 -2.77 2.34 -13.71
CA ASP A 104 -2.84 2.48 -15.16
C ASP A 104 -3.21 1.13 -15.78
N GLN A 105 -4.11 1.14 -16.76
CA GLN A 105 -4.51 -0.05 -17.47
C GLN A 105 -3.98 -0.02 -18.90
N VAL A 106 -3.33 -1.11 -19.29
CA VAL A 106 -2.90 -1.35 -20.67
C VAL A 106 -3.46 -2.71 -21.09
N GLY A 107 -4.33 -2.71 -22.10
CA GLY A 107 -5.01 -3.94 -22.51
C GLY A 107 -5.87 -4.49 -21.38
N VAL A 108 -5.61 -5.73 -20.98
CA VAL A 108 -6.35 -6.43 -19.91
C VAL A 108 -5.64 -6.40 -18.56
N VAL A 109 -4.53 -5.67 -18.48
CA VAL A 109 -3.70 -5.63 -17.27
C VAL A 109 -3.71 -4.25 -16.66
N THR A 110 -4.01 -4.17 -15.38
CA THR A 110 -3.89 -2.94 -14.59
C THR A 110 -2.66 -3.06 -13.69
N THR A 111 -1.80 -2.05 -13.76
CA THR A 111 -0.63 -1.93 -12.89
C THR A 111 -0.93 -0.92 -11.80
N ILE A 112 -0.62 -1.27 -10.58
CA ILE A 112 -0.67 -0.36 -9.44
C ILE A 112 0.76 -0.11 -8.95
N GLU A 113 1.09 1.18 -8.77
CA GLU A 113 2.32 1.61 -8.12
C GLU A 113 1.95 2.20 -6.78
N VAL A 114 2.55 1.68 -5.71
CA VAL A 114 2.31 2.14 -4.35
C VAL A 114 3.62 2.70 -3.80
N THR A 115 3.58 3.93 -3.31
CA THR A 115 4.76 4.61 -2.77
C THR A 115 4.48 5.09 -1.35
N ARG A 116 5.31 4.64 -0.40
CA ARG A 116 5.30 5.12 0.98
C ARG A 116 6.44 6.10 1.14
N ARG A 117 6.09 7.38 1.38
CA ARG A 117 7.04 8.48 1.39
C ARG A 117 7.40 8.95 2.78
N HIS A 118 8.44 9.76 2.85
CA HIS A 118 8.88 10.50 4.04
C HIS A 118 9.31 9.57 5.16
N LEU A 119 10.12 8.57 4.79
CA LEU A 119 10.67 7.63 5.75
C LEU A 119 12.11 7.99 6.11
N HIS A 120 12.45 7.92 7.39
CA HIS A 120 13.85 7.88 7.78
C HIS A 120 14.43 6.51 7.39
N PRO A 121 15.70 6.43 6.99
CA PRO A 121 16.31 5.15 6.60
C PRO A 121 16.14 4.04 7.64
N ALA A 122 16.10 4.38 8.92
CA ALA A 122 15.91 3.40 9.99
C ALA A 122 14.51 2.78 10.02
N GLU A 123 13.51 3.42 9.41
CA GLU A 123 12.12 2.95 9.42
C GLU A 123 11.82 1.93 8.32
N VAL A 124 12.64 1.86 7.27
CA VAL A 124 12.32 1.03 6.10
C VAL A 124 12.29 -0.46 6.42
N ALA A 125 13.08 -0.89 7.39
CA ALA A 125 13.13 -2.30 7.82
C ALA A 125 11.83 -2.76 8.46
N GLU A 126 11.04 -1.84 9.03
CA GLU A 126 9.74 -2.12 9.62
C GLU A 126 8.61 -1.87 8.61
N VAL A 127 8.65 -0.73 7.95
CA VAL A 127 7.59 -0.28 7.05
C VAL A 127 7.57 -1.11 5.76
N GLY A 128 8.74 -1.47 5.22
CA GLY A 128 8.84 -2.22 3.97
C GLY A 128 8.10 -3.55 4.01
N PRO A 129 8.42 -4.44 4.96
CA PRO A 129 7.71 -5.72 5.08
C PRO A 129 6.22 -5.56 5.38
N ARG A 130 5.83 -4.55 6.14
CA ARG A 130 4.42 -4.31 6.48
C ARG A 130 3.58 -4.03 5.24
N TRP A 131 4.01 -3.12 4.39
CA TRP A 131 3.25 -2.80 3.18
C TRP A 131 3.35 -3.89 2.13
N GLN A 132 4.47 -4.61 2.08
CA GLN A 132 4.55 -5.81 1.25
C GLN A 132 3.48 -6.83 1.68
N TYR A 133 3.34 -7.05 2.98
CA TYR A 133 2.33 -7.95 3.53
C TYR A 133 0.91 -7.55 3.10
N TYR A 134 0.56 -6.25 3.21
CA TYR A 134 -0.77 -5.81 2.81
C TYR A 134 -0.99 -5.94 1.30
N LEU A 135 0.00 -5.65 0.48
CA LEU A 135 -0.12 -5.84 -0.96
C LEU A 135 -0.24 -7.31 -1.34
N ASP A 136 0.47 -8.19 -0.64
CA ASP A 136 0.33 -9.63 -0.83
C ASP A 136 -1.05 -10.13 -0.41
N ARG A 137 -1.64 -9.54 0.65
CA ARG A 137 -3.02 -9.82 1.04
C ARG A 137 -4.00 -9.37 -0.04
N LEU A 138 -3.81 -8.20 -0.62
CA LEU A 138 -4.63 -7.72 -1.72
C LEU A 138 -4.58 -8.69 -2.90
N GLU A 139 -3.38 -9.11 -3.27
CA GLU A 139 -3.16 -10.05 -4.36
C GLU A 139 -3.84 -11.40 -4.08
N ALA A 140 -3.68 -11.93 -2.87
CA ALA A 140 -4.31 -13.18 -2.46
C ALA A 140 -5.84 -13.07 -2.47
N SER A 141 -6.40 -11.95 -2.01
CA SER A 141 -7.85 -11.75 -2.00
C SER A 141 -8.43 -11.72 -3.41
N ILE A 142 -7.73 -11.10 -4.35
CA ILE A 142 -8.14 -11.06 -5.75
C ILE A 142 -8.05 -12.45 -6.38
N ALA A 143 -6.98 -13.18 -6.11
CA ALA A 143 -6.77 -14.53 -6.64
C ALA A 143 -7.60 -15.60 -5.92
N ARG A 144 -8.26 -15.25 -4.82
CA ARG A 144 -9.06 -16.16 -3.99
C ARG A 144 -8.24 -17.33 -3.47
N VAL A 145 -7.03 -17.05 -3.03
CA VAL A 145 -6.14 -18.01 -2.37
C VAL A 145 -5.97 -17.62 -0.90
N PRO A 146 -5.46 -18.53 -0.05
CA PRO A 146 -5.26 -18.21 1.37
C PRO A 146 -4.37 -16.98 1.56
N LEU A 147 -4.72 -16.15 2.54
CA LEU A 147 -3.95 -14.95 2.86
C LEU A 147 -2.57 -15.33 3.40
N PRO A 148 -1.54 -14.52 3.13
CA PRO A 148 -0.20 -14.77 3.65
C PRO A 148 -0.14 -14.69 5.16
N THR A 149 0.86 -15.32 5.77
CA THR A 149 1.10 -15.34 7.20
C THR A 149 2.12 -14.26 7.57
N TRP A 150 1.76 -13.36 8.46
CA TRP A 150 2.64 -12.26 8.86
C TRP A 150 3.99 -12.73 9.41
N ALA A 151 4.03 -13.89 10.08
CA ALA A 151 5.26 -14.41 10.66
C ALA A 151 6.43 -14.54 9.66
N ASP A 152 6.13 -14.63 8.36
CA ASP A 152 7.14 -14.76 7.32
C ASP A 152 7.75 -13.40 6.90
N TYR A 153 7.17 -12.28 7.31
CA TYR A 153 7.56 -10.96 6.82
C TYR A 153 8.65 -10.24 7.61
N PRO A 154 8.74 -10.34 8.95
CA PRO A 154 9.79 -9.64 9.68
C PRO A 154 11.21 -10.01 9.25
N GLU A 155 11.43 -11.24 8.78
CA GLU A 155 12.74 -11.68 8.29
C GLU A 155 13.14 -10.97 6.97
N LEU A 156 12.19 -10.34 6.28
CA LEU A 156 12.47 -9.56 5.07
C LEU A 156 13.04 -8.18 5.38
N ALA A 157 13.11 -7.79 6.66
CA ALA A 157 13.60 -6.47 7.04
C ALA A 157 14.97 -6.14 6.45
N SER A 158 15.87 -7.15 6.35
CA SER A 158 17.20 -6.97 5.79
C SER A 158 17.21 -6.70 4.28
N GLU A 159 16.11 -7.01 3.59
CA GLU A 159 15.97 -6.75 2.16
C GLU A 159 15.59 -5.29 1.86
N TYR A 160 15.11 -4.56 2.88
CA TYR A 160 14.69 -3.16 2.75
C TYR A 160 15.79 -2.23 3.24
N ARG A 161 16.60 -1.71 2.30
CA ARG A 161 17.72 -0.82 2.59
C ARG A 161 18.19 0.00 1.37
#